data_91e954efb0532eff574fcbdd3fac0922
#
_entry.id   91e954efb0532eff574fcbdd3fac0922
#
_cell.length_a   1.000
_cell.length_b   1.000
_cell.length_c   1.000
_cell.angle_alpha   90.00
_cell.angle_beta   90.00
_cell.angle_gamma   90.00
#
_symmetry.space_group_name_H-M   'P 1'
#
loop_
_entity.id
_entity.type
_entity.pdbx_description
1 polymer ?
#
loop_
_entity_poly.entity_id
_entity_poly.type
_entity_poly.pdbx_seq_one_letter_code
_entity_poly.pdbx_strand_id
1 'polypeptide(L)'
;MKTIIIGLLIPFAGTTAGAACVFALKKELESGVQRALTGFAAGVMVAASIWSLIVPAIEQSDRLGRFAFLPAFAGFWFGILFLLALDHVIPHLHRSIDQTDQVEGLKSGLSRTIMLILAVTLHNIPEGMAVGVVYAGLLYGSANITAGGALALALGIAIQNFPEGAIISMPLYAEGKSKPKSFWLGVLSGAVEPVFGGLTVLVASLVVPAMPYLLSFAAGAMLYVVVEELIPEMSEGEHSNIGVIFFAIGFSLMMALDVALG
;
A
#
# COMPACT_ATOMS: atom_id res chain seq x y z
N MET A 1 -15.74 -18.27 -1.10
CA MET A 1 -16.31 -16.97 -0.68
C MET A 1 -15.80 -16.49 0.68
N LYS A 2 -15.90 -17.28 1.77
CA LYS A 2 -15.37 -16.87 3.10
C LYS A 2 -13.88 -16.50 3.06
N THR A 3 -13.04 -17.30 2.42
CA THR A 3 -11.59 -17.06 2.28
C THR A 3 -11.29 -15.71 1.61
N ILE A 4 -12.05 -15.36 0.57
CA ILE A 4 -11.90 -14.10 -0.17
C ILE A 4 -12.24 -12.91 0.74
N ILE A 5 -13.38 -12.97 1.42
CA ILE A 5 -13.80 -11.90 2.33
C ILE A 5 -12.75 -11.70 3.43
N ILE A 6 -12.26 -12.78 4.03
CA ILE A 6 -11.21 -12.71 5.06
C ILE A 6 -9.95 -12.08 4.45
N GLY A 7 -9.51 -12.55 3.28
CA GLY A 7 -8.32 -12.02 2.60
C GLY A 7 -8.41 -10.51 2.31
N LEU A 8 -9.57 -10.03 1.85
CA LEU A 8 -9.80 -8.61 1.61
C LEU A 8 -9.85 -7.76 2.90
N LEU A 9 -10.16 -8.37 4.03
CA LEU A 9 -10.22 -7.67 5.32
C LEU A 9 -8.88 -7.66 6.07
N ILE A 10 -7.95 -8.55 5.72
CA ILE A 10 -6.63 -8.63 6.38
C ILE A 10 -5.84 -7.32 6.28
N PRO A 11 -5.65 -6.68 5.11
CA PRO A 11 -4.97 -5.38 5.00
C PRO A 11 -5.62 -4.31 5.90
N PHE A 12 -6.91 -4.14 5.79
CA PHE A 12 -7.69 -3.20 6.60
C PHE A 12 -7.55 -3.43 8.12
N ALA A 13 -7.41 -4.70 8.54
CA ALA A 13 -7.13 -5.01 9.94
C ALA A 13 -5.75 -4.47 10.38
N GLY A 14 -4.76 -4.47 9.48
CA GLY A 14 -3.44 -3.86 9.70
C GLY A 14 -3.55 -2.36 9.97
N THR A 15 -4.18 -1.61 9.06
CA THR A 15 -4.44 -0.17 9.22
C THR A 15 -5.21 0.13 10.50
N THR A 16 -6.23 -0.67 10.81
CA THR A 16 -7.04 -0.52 12.03
C THR A 16 -6.20 -0.75 13.28
N ALA A 17 -5.35 -1.78 13.29
CA ALA A 17 -4.46 -2.07 14.43
C ALA A 17 -3.42 -0.95 14.61
N GLY A 18 -2.87 -0.43 13.54
CA GLY A 18 -1.97 0.74 13.56
C GLY A 18 -2.66 1.98 14.11
N ALA A 19 -3.85 2.29 13.62
CA ALA A 19 -4.64 3.41 14.13
C ALA A 19 -4.95 3.29 15.63
N ALA A 20 -5.09 2.07 16.14
CA ALA A 20 -5.35 1.82 17.56
C ALA A 20 -4.15 2.17 18.49
N CYS A 21 -2.94 2.36 17.94
CA CYS A 21 -1.77 2.81 18.72
C CYS A 21 -2.04 4.12 19.48
N VAL A 22 -2.94 4.97 18.98
CA VAL A 22 -3.34 6.22 19.67
C VAL A 22 -3.91 5.99 21.06
N PHE A 23 -4.48 4.83 21.36
CA PHE A 23 -4.99 4.51 22.70
C PHE A 23 -3.88 4.13 23.68
N ALA A 24 -2.82 3.48 23.20
CA ALA A 24 -1.70 3.00 24.01
C ALA A 24 -0.62 4.08 24.20
N LEU A 25 -0.33 4.86 23.16
CA LEU A 25 0.72 5.86 23.17
C LEU A 25 0.19 7.23 23.66
N LYS A 26 1.06 7.99 24.33
CA LYS A 26 0.68 9.28 24.95
C LYS A 26 1.29 10.48 24.23
N LYS A 27 2.22 10.27 23.31
CA LYS A 27 2.98 11.32 22.60
C LYS A 27 3.06 11.00 21.12
N GLU A 28 3.54 11.97 20.35
CA GLU A 28 3.94 11.74 18.96
C GLU A 28 5.00 10.64 18.86
N LEU A 29 5.06 9.99 17.69
CA LEU A 29 6.12 9.05 17.39
C LEU A 29 7.46 9.81 17.30
N GLU A 30 8.48 9.30 17.96
CA GLU A 30 9.84 9.84 17.79
C GLU A 30 10.28 9.69 16.33
N SER A 31 11.03 10.67 15.80
CA SER A 31 11.47 10.68 14.41
C SER A 31 12.19 9.40 14.00
N GLY A 32 13.01 8.81 14.88
CA GLY A 32 13.67 7.53 14.64
C GLY A 32 12.70 6.36 14.48
N VAL A 33 11.64 6.31 15.29
CA VAL A 33 10.58 5.29 15.19
C VAL A 33 9.79 5.48 13.90
N GLN A 34 9.45 6.71 13.54
CA GLN A 34 8.75 7.01 12.30
C GLN A 34 9.56 6.54 11.09
N ARG A 35 10.85 6.92 10.99
CA ARG A 35 11.75 6.45 9.91
C ARG A 35 11.87 4.93 9.84
N ALA A 36 11.92 4.26 11.01
CA ALA A 36 11.96 2.81 11.08
C ALA A 36 10.68 2.19 10.51
N LEU A 37 9.51 2.69 10.91
CA LEU A 37 8.22 2.20 10.44
C LEU A 37 8.02 2.46 8.95
N THR A 38 8.34 3.67 8.47
CA THR A 38 8.23 4.03 7.05
C THR A 38 9.21 3.22 6.19
N GLY A 39 10.48 3.06 6.63
CA GLY A 39 11.44 2.22 5.93
C GLY A 39 11.00 0.76 5.88
N PHE A 40 10.48 0.22 6.98
CA PHE A 40 9.95 -1.14 7.02
C PHE A 40 8.78 -1.34 6.05
N ALA A 41 7.81 -0.43 6.04
CA ALA A 41 6.67 -0.47 5.11
C ALA A 41 7.16 -0.41 3.65
N ALA A 42 8.06 0.52 3.32
CA ALA A 42 8.65 0.63 1.98
C ALA A 42 9.33 -0.69 1.54
N GLY A 43 10.08 -1.33 2.44
CA GLY A 43 10.72 -2.62 2.15
C GLY A 43 9.73 -3.74 1.84
N VAL A 44 8.66 -3.85 2.63
CA VAL A 44 7.58 -4.82 2.41
C VAL A 44 6.90 -4.56 1.06
N MET A 45 6.56 -3.29 0.76
CA MET A 45 5.91 -2.90 -0.50
C MET A 45 6.75 -3.24 -1.73
N VAL A 46 8.06 -2.96 -1.68
CA VAL A 46 8.97 -3.30 -2.80
C VAL A 46 9.01 -4.80 -3.03
N ALA A 47 9.17 -5.59 -1.98
CA ALA A 47 9.20 -7.05 -2.09
C ALA A 47 7.88 -7.61 -2.62
N ALA A 48 6.73 -7.18 -2.08
CA ALA A 48 5.41 -7.57 -2.55
C ALA A 48 5.19 -7.21 -4.04
N SER A 49 5.60 -6.01 -4.45
CA SER A 49 5.50 -5.58 -5.84
C SER A 49 6.27 -6.50 -6.79
N ILE A 50 7.42 -7.00 -6.37
CA ILE A 50 8.25 -7.89 -7.20
C ILE A 50 7.69 -9.31 -7.20
N TRP A 51 7.63 -9.98 -6.03
CA TRP A 51 7.33 -11.41 -5.94
C TRP A 51 5.85 -11.73 -6.10
N SER A 52 4.98 -10.96 -5.45
CA SER A 52 3.54 -11.26 -5.48
C SER A 52 2.81 -10.67 -6.71
N LEU A 53 3.41 -9.69 -7.42
CA LEU A 53 2.71 -9.00 -8.51
C LEU A 53 3.47 -9.06 -9.85
N ILE A 54 4.72 -8.58 -9.96
CA ILE A 54 5.43 -8.50 -11.24
C ILE A 54 5.83 -9.90 -11.73
N VAL A 55 6.40 -10.74 -10.88
CA VAL A 55 6.83 -12.09 -11.27
C VAL A 55 5.63 -12.91 -11.76
N PRO A 56 4.50 -13.02 -11.02
CA PRO A 56 3.31 -13.72 -11.53
C PRO A 56 2.72 -13.10 -12.82
N ALA A 57 2.81 -11.78 -13.01
CA ALA A 57 2.36 -11.14 -14.24
C ALA A 57 3.19 -11.59 -15.46
N ILE A 58 4.51 -11.70 -15.30
CA ILE A 58 5.41 -12.20 -16.36
C ILE A 58 5.14 -13.68 -16.63
N GLU A 59 5.05 -14.52 -15.59
CA GLU A 59 4.81 -15.96 -15.72
C GLU A 59 3.47 -16.27 -16.41
N GLN A 60 2.41 -15.50 -16.10
CA GLN A 60 1.12 -15.65 -16.80
C GLN A 60 1.18 -15.24 -18.28
N SER A 61 2.25 -14.57 -18.70
CA SER A 61 2.47 -14.11 -20.08
C SER A 61 3.44 -15.01 -20.86
N ASP A 62 3.85 -16.16 -20.35
CA ASP A 62 4.84 -17.08 -20.93
C ASP A 62 4.55 -17.48 -22.40
N ARG A 63 3.26 -17.47 -22.79
CA ARG A 63 2.85 -17.73 -24.19
C ARG A 63 3.46 -16.74 -25.20
N LEU A 64 3.89 -15.57 -24.74
CA LEU A 64 4.54 -14.55 -25.57
C LEU A 64 6.04 -14.80 -25.76
N GLY A 65 6.60 -15.85 -25.14
CA GLY A 65 8.03 -16.20 -25.20
C GLY A 65 8.92 -15.02 -24.77
N ARG A 66 9.84 -14.58 -25.63
CA ARG A 66 10.73 -13.45 -25.30
C ARG A 66 10.02 -12.11 -25.04
N PHE A 67 8.75 -11.99 -25.36
CA PHE A 67 7.94 -10.81 -25.13
C PHE A 67 7.01 -10.92 -23.91
N ALA A 68 7.19 -11.93 -23.05
CA ALA A 68 6.40 -12.16 -21.83
C ALA A 68 6.43 -10.96 -20.87
N PHE A 69 7.47 -10.13 -20.94
CA PHE A 69 7.58 -8.91 -20.13
C PHE A 69 6.64 -7.78 -20.57
N LEU A 70 6.12 -7.77 -21.82
CA LEU A 70 5.36 -6.64 -22.37
C LEU A 70 4.08 -6.31 -21.60
N PRO A 71 3.22 -7.29 -21.20
CA PRO A 71 2.05 -7.00 -20.37
C PRO A 71 2.44 -6.38 -19.02
N ALA A 72 3.48 -6.95 -18.37
CA ALA A 72 3.99 -6.44 -17.11
C ALA A 72 4.57 -5.03 -17.26
N PHE A 73 5.34 -4.77 -18.31
CA PHE A 73 5.88 -3.45 -18.62
C PHE A 73 4.76 -2.41 -18.83
N ALA A 74 3.76 -2.74 -19.65
CA ALA A 74 2.67 -1.83 -19.94
C ALA A 74 1.82 -1.53 -18.67
N GLY A 75 1.44 -2.58 -17.94
CA GLY A 75 0.66 -2.41 -16.69
C GLY A 75 1.41 -1.58 -15.66
N PHE A 76 2.70 -1.85 -15.46
CA PHE A 76 3.56 -1.10 -14.55
C PHE A 76 3.57 0.41 -14.85
N TRP A 77 3.80 0.78 -16.10
CA TRP A 77 3.76 2.18 -16.52
C TRP A 77 2.37 2.81 -16.35
N PHE A 78 1.30 2.04 -16.64
CA PHE A 78 -0.06 2.52 -16.38
C PHE A 78 -0.29 2.80 -14.90
N GLY A 79 0.22 1.96 -13.99
CA GLY A 79 0.12 2.16 -12.54
C GLY A 79 0.82 3.45 -12.08
N ILE A 80 2.06 3.66 -12.53
CA ILE A 80 2.82 4.88 -12.24
C ILE A 80 2.10 6.13 -12.78
N LEU A 81 1.69 6.12 -14.04
CA LEU A 81 1.03 7.26 -14.67
C LEU A 81 -0.35 7.56 -14.06
N PHE A 82 -1.04 6.52 -13.60
CA PHE A 82 -2.33 6.67 -12.92
C PHE A 82 -2.17 7.40 -11.59
N LEU A 83 -1.20 7.00 -10.74
CA LEU A 83 -0.95 7.68 -9.46
C LEU A 83 -0.42 9.10 -9.70
N LEU A 84 0.52 9.28 -10.63
CA LEU A 84 1.00 10.61 -11.01
C LEU A 84 -0.16 11.53 -11.45
N ALA A 85 -1.12 11.02 -12.20
CA ALA A 85 -2.29 11.79 -12.59
C ALA A 85 -3.22 12.11 -11.40
N LEU A 86 -3.41 11.17 -10.47
CA LEU A 86 -4.19 11.39 -9.25
C LEU A 86 -3.55 12.47 -8.38
N ASP A 87 -2.23 12.43 -8.20
CA ASP A 87 -1.49 13.43 -7.43
C ASP A 87 -1.66 14.85 -7.98
N HIS A 88 -1.69 14.97 -9.31
CA HIS A 88 -1.93 16.27 -9.94
C HIS A 88 -3.38 16.77 -9.80
N VAL A 89 -4.34 15.87 -9.62
CA VAL A 89 -5.78 16.23 -9.60
C VAL A 89 -6.31 16.36 -8.17
N ILE A 90 -5.91 15.46 -7.28
CA ILE A 90 -6.46 15.40 -5.94
C ILE A 90 -5.61 16.26 -4.99
N PRO A 91 -6.21 17.25 -4.30
CA PRO A 91 -5.49 18.06 -3.33
C PRO A 91 -5.11 17.19 -2.14
N HIS A 92 -3.82 16.98 -1.95
CA HIS A 92 -3.26 16.21 -0.85
C HIS A 92 -1.98 16.87 -0.33
N LEU A 93 -1.51 16.46 0.83
CA LEU A 93 -0.36 17.01 1.51
C LEU A 93 0.67 15.93 1.76
N HIS A 94 1.86 16.12 1.21
CA HIS A 94 3.02 15.30 1.59
C HIS A 94 3.54 15.74 2.97
N ARG A 95 3.89 14.77 3.78
CA ARG A 95 4.35 15.00 5.13
C ARG A 95 5.87 15.20 5.15
N SER A 96 6.34 16.41 4.97
CA SER A 96 7.71 16.78 5.30
C SER A 96 7.78 17.51 6.65
N ILE A 97 8.76 17.14 7.48
CA ILE A 97 8.88 17.64 8.86
C ILE A 97 9.35 19.10 8.90
N ASP A 98 10.09 19.56 7.89
CA ASP A 98 10.83 20.82 7.94
C ASP A 98 10.44 21.91 6.93
N GLN A 99 9.44 21.72 6.08
CA GLN A 99 9.07 22.75 5.10
C GLN A 99 7.58 23.04 5.09
N THR A 100 7.29 24.36 5.07
CA THR A 100 5.98 24.92 4.82
C THR A 100 5.22 24.17 3.74
N ASP A 101 4.18 23.44 4.17
CA ASP A 101 3.04 22.93 3.43
C ASP A 101 3.21 22.93 1.90
N GLN A 102 3.86 21.93 1.35
CA GLN A 102 3.74 21.65 -0.09
C GLN A 102 2.41 20.93 -0.31
N VAL A 103 1.41 21.71 -0.67
CA VAL A 103 0.11 21.20 -1.11
C VAL A 103 0.22 20.90 -2.58
N GLU A 104 0.10 19.62 -2.94
CA GLU A 104 0.01 19.17 -4.32
C GLU A 104 -1.45 19.05 -4.77
N GLY A 105 -1.67 18.97 -6.09
CA GLY A 105 -2.99 18.92 -6.69
C GLY A 105 -3.66 20.27 -6.87
N LEU A 106 -4.96 20.23 -7.17
CA LEU A 106 -5.75 21.45 -7.40
C LEU A 106 -5.92 22.24 -6.11
N LYS A 107 -5.81 23.58 -6.19
CA LYS A 107 -6.04 24.47 -5.04
C LYS A 107 -7.40 24.20 -4.43
N SER A 108 -7.43 23.83 -3.16
CA SER A 108 -8.66 23.52 -2.42
C SER A 108 -8.70 24.23 -1.09
N GLY A 109 -9.90 24.45 -0.56
CA GLY A 109 -10.14 24.95 0.80
C GLY A 109 -10.16 23.82 1.86
N LEU A 110 -9.63 22.63 1.56
CA LEU A 110 -9.62 21.50 2.49
C LEU A 110 -8.66 21.76 3.65
N SER A 111 -9.02 21.28 4.83
CA SER A 111 -8.12 21.37 5.99
C SER A 111 -6.92 20.44 5.82
N ARG A 112 -5.78 20.81 6.42
CA ARG A 112 -4.56 19.99 6.45
C ARG A 112 -4.85 18.53 6.83
N THR A 113 -5.67 18.32 7.85
CA THR A 113 -6.11 16.99 8.28
C THR A 113 -6.77 16.18 7.17
N ILE A 114 -7.68 16.80 6.40
CA ILE A 114 -8.38 16.10 5.30
C ILE A 114 -7.40 15.76 4.19
N MET A 115 -6.48 16.67 3.86
CA MET A 115 -5.47 16.43 2.83
C MET A 115 -4.52 15.29 3.19
N LEU A 116 -4.07 15.18 4.44
CA LEU A 116 -3.26 14.06 4.92
C LEU A 116 -4.02 12.72 4.84
N ILE A 117 -5.30 12.70 5.24
CA ILE A 117 -6.12 11.49 5.15
C ILE A 117 -6.33 11.09 3.68
N LEU A 118 -6.54 12.06 2.79
CA LEU A 118 -6.70 11.81 1.36
C LEU A 118 -5.43 11.21 0.74
N ALA A 119 -4.24 11.73 1.08
CA ALA A 119 -2.97 11.17 0.63
C ALA A 119 -2.94 9.65 0.87
N VAL A 120 -3.01 9.23 2.14
CA VAL A 120 -2.94 7.79 2.48
C VAL A 120 -4.13 7.00 1.92
N THR A 121 -5.32 7.60 1.86
CA THR A 121 -6.49 6.93 1.25
C THR A 121 -6.25 6.61 -0.23
N LEU A 122 -5.58 7.50 -0.97
CA LEU A 122 -5.23 7.28 -2.38
C LEU A 122 -4.26 6.12 -2.56
N HIS A 123 -3.30 5.99 -1.65
CA HIS A 123 -2.30 4.90 -1.68
C HIS A 123 -2.93 3.55 -1.37
N ASN A 124 -3.90 3.49 -0.47
CA ASN A 124 -4.59 2.27 -0.09
C ASN A 124 -5.53 1.73 -1.20
N ILE A 125 -5.89 2.54 -2.20
CA ILE A 125 -6.69 2.08 -3.35
C ILE A 125 -5.96 1.02 -4.18
N PRO A 126 -4.73 1.25 -4.69
CA PRO A 126 -3.95 0.24 -5.40
C PRO A 126 -3.68 -1.02 -4.57
N GLU A 127 -3.50 -0.89 -3.27
CA GLU A 127 -3.27 -2.03 -2.36
C GLU A 127 -4.51 -2.92 -2.28
N GLY A 128 -5.68 -2.32 -2.06
CA GLY A 128 -6.94 -3.04 -2.12
C GLY A 128 -7.18 -3.71 -3.46
N MET A 129 -6.88 -3.01 -4.57
CA MET A 129 -6.97 -3.57 -5.92
C MET A 129 -6.00 -4.75 -6.11
N ALA A 130 -4.74 -4.65 -5.63
CA ALA A 130 -3.75 -5.73 -5.72
C ALA A 130 -4.26 -7.02 -5.06
N VAL A 131 -4.75 -6.93 -3.82
CA VAL A 131 -5.37 -8.06 -3.12
C VAL A 131 -6.58 -8.57 -3.89
N GLY A 132 -7.43 -7.67 -4.38
CA GLY A 132 -8.61 -8.01 -5.19
C GLY A 132 -8.26 -8.78 -6.45
N VAL A 133 -7.22 -8.38 -7.20
CA VAL A 133 -6.76 -9.06 -8.43
C VAL A 133 -6.27 -10.47 -8.11
N VAL A 134 -5.45 -10.63 -7.07
CA VAL A 134 -4.90 -11.92 -6.67
C VAL A 134 -6.02 -12.86 -6.20
N TYR A 135 -6.95 -12.39 -5.37
CA TYR A 135 -8.09 -13.21 -4.93
C TYR A 135 -9.11 -13.49 -6.06
N ALA A 136 -9.24 -12.60 -7.04
CA ALA A 136 -9.99 -12.88 -8.26
C ALA A 136 -9.34 -14.01 -9.06
N GLY A 137 -8.02 -13.98 -9.23
CA GLY A 137 -7.26 -15.07 -9.88
C GLY A 137 -7.41 -16.40 -9.17
N LEU A 138 -7.33 -16.40 -7.85
CA LEU A 138 -7.56 -17.59 -7.03
C LEU A 138 -8.98 -18.15 -7.22
N LEU A 139 -9.99 -17.28 -7.28
CA LEU A 139 -11.40 -17.67 -7.47
C LEU A 139 -11.64 -18.35 -8.82
N TYR A 140 -10.99 -17.86 -9.86
CA TYR A 140 -11.16 -18.38 -11.23
C TYR A 140 -10.10 -19.43 -11.63
N GLY A 141 -9.28 -19.89 -10.69
CA GLY A 141 -8.32 -20.97 -10.91
C GLY A 141 -7.15 -20.58 -11.82
N SER A 142 -6.65 -19.36 -11.70
CA SER A 142 -5.45 -18.94 -12.40
C SER A 142 -4.26 -19.78 -11.95
N ALA A 143 -3.56 -20.43 -12.90
CA ALA A 143 -2.58 -21.48 -12.63
C ALA A 143 -1.40 -21.02 -11.74
N ASN A 144 -1.06 -19.74 -11.78
CA ASN A 144 0.11 -19.17 -11.10
C ASN A 144 -0.24 -18.42 -9.81
N ILE A 145 -1.49 -18.55 -9.31
CA ILE A 145 -1.92 -17.92 -8.06
C ILE A 145 -2.36 -19.01 -7.08
N THR A 146 -1.58 -19.18 -6.02
CA THR A 146 -1.87 -20.11 -4.94
C THR A 146 -2.66 -19.44 -3.81
N ALA A 147 -3.35 -20.22 -2.99
CA ALA A 147 -3.99 -19.70 -1.79
C ALA A 147 -2.96 -19.17 -0.77
N GLY A 148 -1.78 -19.78 -0.74
CA GLY A 148 -0.67 -19.36 0.10
C GLY A 148 -0.11 -18.01 -0.35
N GLY A 149 0.16 -17.84 -1.64
CA GLY A 149 0.64 -16.57 -2.21
C GLY A 149 -0.37 -15.44 -2.03
N ALA A 150 -1.68 -15.72 -2.22
CA ALA A 150 -2.73 -14.74 -1.93
C ALA A 150 -2.75 -14.31 -0.46
N LEU A 151 -2.55 -15.26 0.46
CA LEU A 151 -2.44 -14.97 1.89
C LEU A 151 -1.15 -14.22 2.22
N ALA A 152 -0.01 -14.58 1.62
CA ALA A 152 1.27 -13.90 1.81
C ALA A 152 1.17 -12.42 1.42
N LEU A 153 0.58 -12.11 0.26
CA LEU A 153 0.34 -10.73 -0.17
C LEU A 153 -0.56 -9.99 0.81
N ALA A 154 -1.70 -10.57 1.20
CA ALA A 154 -2.63 -9.94 2.12
C ALA A 154 -1.99 -9.66 3.50
N LEU A 155 -1.19 -10.60 4.03
CA LEU A 155 -0.45 -10.42 5.28
C LEU A 155 0.66 -9.38 5.13
N GLY A 156 1.40 -9.39 4.03
CA GLY A 156 2.42 -8.39 3.74
C GLY A 156 1.85 -6.98 3.74
N ILE A 157 0.73 -6.77 3.02
CA ILE A 157 0.02 -5.49 3.00
C ILE A 157 -0.50 -5.14 4.41
N ALA A 158 -1.06 -6.07 5.16
CA ALA A 158 -1.50 -5.79 6.54
C ALA A 158 -0.35 -5.35 7.46
N ILE A 159 0.83 -5.95 7.30
CA ILE A 159 2.03 -5.63 8.08
C ILE A 159 2.54 -4.22 7.76
N GLN A 160 2.55 -3.82 6.49
CA GLN A 160 2.95 -2.46 6.10
C GLN A 160 1.90 -1.40 6.49
N ASN A 161 0.62 -1.73 6.43
CA ASN A 161 -0.49 -0.84 6.77
C ASN A 161 -0.57 -0.54 8.28
N PHE A 162 0.03 -1.39 9.12
CA PHE A 162 0.12 -1.09 10.56
C PHE A 162 0.89 0.21 10.82
N PRO A 163 2.12 0.43 10.30
CA PRO A 163 2.76 1.74 10.32
C PRO A 163 1.88 2.88 9.81
N GLU A 164 1.20 2.70 8.68
CA GLU A 164 0.40 3.75 8.04
C GLU A 164 -0.77 4.20 8.92
N GLY A 165 -1.50 3.27 9.52
CA GLY A 165 -2.57 3.59 10.47
C GLY A 165 -2.07 4.38 11.69
N ALA A 166 -0.88 4.05 12.19
CA ALA A 166 -0.24 4.76 13.29
C ALA A 166 0.20 6.17 12.87
N ILE A 167 0.82 6.30 11.68
CA ILE A 167 1.29 7.57 11.11
C ILE A 167 0.14 8.56 10.89
N ILE A 168 -1.09 8.10 10.62
CA ILE A 168 -2.26 8.98 10.54
C ILE A 168 -2.80 9.32 11.93
N SER A 169 -3.10 8.31 12.75
CA SER A 169 -3.85 8.51 13.98
C SER A 169 -3.06 9.28 15.06
N MET A 170 -1.75 9.06 15.15
CA MET A 170 -0.91 9.65 16.19
C MET A 170 -0.75 11.17 16.04
N PRO A 171 -0.42 11.72 14.86
CA PRO A 171 -0.34 13.17 14.69
C PRO A 171 -1.68 13.86 14.87
N LEU A 172 -2.78 13.26 14.40
CA LEU A 172 -4.11 13.83 14.61
C LEU A 172 -4.44 13.99 16.10
N TYR A 173 -3.99 13.06 16.93
CA TYR A 173 -4.10 13.19 18.38
C TYR A 173 -3.20 14.29 18.92
N ALA A 174 -1.96 14.40 18.43
CA ALA A 174 -1.03 15.45 18.83
C ALA A 174 -1.51 16.86 18.45
N GLU A 175 -2.22 16.99 17.32
CA GLU A 175 -2.92 18.23 16.91
C GLU A 175 -4.14 18.59 17.78
N GLY A 176 -4.40 17.82 18.84
CA GLY A 176 -5.47 18.09 19.82
C GLY A 176 -6.83 17.44 19.52
N LYS A 177 -6.91 16.53 18.53
CA LYS A 177 -8.13 15.74 18.33
C LYS A 177 -8.25 14.69 19.45
N SER A 178 -9.48 14.29 19.79
CA SER A 178 -9.68 13.21 20.76
C SER A 178 -9.18 11.87 20.22
N LYS A 179 -8.69 10.98 21.09
CA LYS A 179 -8.24 9.62 20.71
C LYS A 179 -9.25 8.85 19.87
N PRO A 180 -10.55 8.78 20.21
CA PRO A 180 -11.53 8.09 19.37
C PRO A 180 -11.65 8.73 17.97
N LYS A 181 -11.61 10.06 17.87
CA LYS A 181 -11.70 10.74 16.58
C LYS A 181 -10.46 10.45 15.71
N SER A 182 -9.27 10.50 16.29
CA SER A 182 -8.02 10.17 15.60
C SER A 182 -7.99 8.71 15.13
N PHE A 183 -8.45 7.80 16.00
CA PHE A 183 -8.60 6.37 15.65
C PHE A 183 -9.52 6.18 14.45
N TRP A 184 -10.75 6.71 14.50
CA TRP A 184 -11.70 6.50 13.40
C TRP A 184 -11.26 7.15 12.09
N LEU A 185 -10.55 8.27 12.13
CA LEU A 185 -9.97 8.88 10.92
C LEU A 185 -8.88 7.99 10.32
N GLY A 186 -8.03 7.37 11.14
CA GLY A 186 -7.05 6.37 10.69
C GLY A 186 -7.73 5.10 10.12
N VAL A 187 -8.78 4.61 10.76
CA VAL A 187 -9.56 3.46 10.25
C VAL A 187 -10.20 3.79 8.91
N LEU A 188 -10.76 4.99 8.74
CA LEU A 188 -11.42 5.39 7.49
C LEU A 188 -10.46 5.47 6.30
N SER A 189 -9.17 5.83 6.50
CA SER A 189 -8.20 5.84 5.42
C SER A 189 -7.95 4.46 4.82
N GLY A 190 -8.00 3.39 5.64
CA GLY A 190 -7.88 2.01 5.18
C GLY A 190 -9.18 1.39 4.67
N ALA A 191 -10.34 2.01 4.91
CA ALA A 191 -11.62 1.42 4.51
C ALA A 191 -11.80 1.27 2.99
N VAL A 192 -11.01 1.99 2.20
CA VAL A 192 -11.00 1.87 0.73
C VAL A 192 -10.39 0.55 0.26
N GLU A 193 -9.51 -0.09 1.03
CA GLU A 193 -8.87 -1.35 0.67
C GLU A 193 -9.89 -2.48 0.44
N PRO A 194 -10.74 -2.86 1.42
CA PRO A 194 -11.75 -3.88 1.18
C PRO A 194 -12.82 -3.47 0.17
N VAL A 195 -13.08 -2.15 0.00
CA VAL A 195 -14.03 -1.66 -1.00
C VAL A 195 -13.47 -1.89 -2.40
N PHE A 196 -12.26 -1.40 -2.70
CA PHE A 196 -11.67 -1.55 -4.03
C PHE A 196 -11.24 -2.99 -4.32
N GLY A 197 -10.79 -3.74 -3.32
CA GLY A 197 -10.57 -5.17 -3.44
C GLY A 197 -11.85 -5.94 -3.77
N GLY A 198 -12.95 -5.64 -3.08
CA GLY A 198 -14.27 -6.21 -3.35
C GLY A 198 -14.80 -5.86 -4.73
N LEU A 199 -14.68 -4.60 -5.17
CA LEU A 199 -15.04 -4.16 -6.52
C LEU A 199 -14.23 -4.91 -7.58
N THR A 200 -12.92 -5.09 -7.36
CA THR A 200 -12.06 -5.85 -8.27
C THR A 200 -12.51 -7.31 -8.39
N VAL A 201 -12.85 -7.96 -7.27
CA VAL A 201 -13.40 -9.33 -7.29
C VAL A 201 -14.77 -9.40 -7.97
N LEU A 202 -15.63 -8.39 -7.79
CA LEU A 202 -16.94 -8.36 -8.45
C LEU A 202 -16.85 -8.29 -9.98
N VAL A 203 -15.81 -7.62 -10.52
CA VAL A 203 -15.57 -7.57 -11.96
C VAL A 203 -14.55 -8.61 -12.42
N ALA A 204 -14.35 -9.69 -11.66
CA ALA A 204 -13.30 -10.69 -11.90
C ALA A 204 -13.36 -11.33 -13.29
N SER A 205 -14.54 -11.47 -13.91
CA SER A 205 -14.68 -11.96 -15.29
C SER A 205 -13.96 -11.07 -16.32
N LEU A 206 -13.81 -9.78 -16.04
CA LEU A 206 -13.03 -8.83 -16.83
C LEU A 206 -11.57 -8.78 -16.37
N VAL A 207 -11.33 -8.96 -15.09
CA VAL A 207 -10.01 -8.91 -14.44
C VAL A 207 -9.13 -10.08 -14.87
N VAL A 208 -9.66 -11.32 -14.88
CA VAL A 208 -8.87 -12.53 -15.14
C VAL A 208 -8.17 -12.52 -16.51
N PRO A 209 -8.80 -12.15 -17.64
CA PRO A 209 -8.12 -12.05 -18.93
C PRO A 209 -7.05 -10.94 -18.97
N ALA A 210 -7.21 -9.89 -18.17
CA ALA A 210 -6.30 -8.75 -18.09
C ALA A 210 -5.31 -8.83 -16.92
N MET A 211 -5.27 -9.97 -16.23
CA MET A 211 -4.53 -10.14 -14.96
C MET A 211 -3.06 -9.73 -15.04
N PRO A 212 -2.25 -10.09 -16.05
CA PRO A 212 -0.85 -9.66 -16.12
C PRO A 212 -0.69 -8.14 -16.11
N TYR A 213 -1.62 -7.42 -16.77
CA TYR A 213 -1.63 -5.96 -16.78
C TYR A 213 -2.05 -5.37 -15.43
N LEU A 214 -3.03 -5.98 -14.76
CA LEU A 214 -3.59 -5.49 -13.51
C LEU A 214 -2.68 -5.76 -12.32
N LEU A 215 -2.01 -6.92 -12.27
CA LEU A 215 -1.00 -7.22 -11.27
C LEU A 215 0.14 -6.21 -11.36
N SER A 216 0.67 -5.99 -12.54
CA SER A 216 1.77 -5.04 -12.75
C SER A 216 1.33 -3.57 -12.64
N PHE A 217 0.08 -3.24 -12.94
CA PHE A 217 -0.51 -1.94 -12.63
C PHE A 217 -0.47 -1.65 -11.12
N ALA A 218 -0.92 -2.61 -10.30
CA ALA A 218 -0.88 -2.47 -8.86
C ALA A 218 0.57 -2.33 -8.35
N ALA A 219 1.50 -3.13 -8.90
CA ALA A 219 2.92 -3.01 -8.58
C ALA A 219 3.51 -1.65 -8.94
N GLY A 220 3.17 -1.10 -10.12
CA GLY A 220 3.61 0.22 -10.54
C GLY A 220 3.09 1.33 -9.63
N ALA A 221 1.80 1.26 -9.28
CA ALA A 221 1.19 2.20 -8.36
C ALA A 221 1.83 2.13 -6.95
N MET A 222 2.05 0.93 -6.41
CA MET A 222 2.73 0.75 -5.12
C MET A 222 4.17 1.28 -5.15
N LEU A 223 4.93 1.00 -6.21
CA LEU A 223 6.31 1.52 -6.33
C LEU A 223 6.36 3.03 -6.53
N TYR A 224 5.34 3.64 -7.15
CA TYR A 224 5.20 5.10 -7.18
C TYR A 224 5.15 5.67 -5.76
N VAL A 225 4.28 5.16 -4.91
CA VAL A 225 4.17 5.57 -3.49
C VAL A 225 5.49 5.39 -2.74
N VAL A 226 6.16 4.25 -2.94
CA VAL A 226 7.45 4.00 -2.28
C VAL A 226 8.48 5.06 -2.65
N VAL A 227 8.58 5.42 -3.93
CA VAL A 227 9.61 6.34 -4.41
C VAL A 227 9.24 7.80 -4.09
N GLU A 228 7.97 8.16 -4.23
CA GLU A 228 7.50 9.53 -4.04
C GLU A 228 7.37 9.93 -2.58
N GLU A 229 6.97 8.99 -1.72
CA GLU A 229 6.67 9.31 -0.32
C GLU A 229 7.55 8.57 0.69
N LEU A 230 7.56 7.22 0.64
CA LEU A 230 8.15 6.46 1.73
C LEU A 230 9.68 6.57 1.77
N ILE A 231 10.37 6.60 0.63
CA ILE A 231 11.83 6.77 0.58
C ILE A 231 12.24 8.18 1.04
N PRO A 232 11.63 9.28 0.58
CA PRO A 232 11.87 10.60 1.13
C PRO A 232 11.62 10.67 2.64
N GLU A 233 10.46 10.20 3.12
CA GLU A 233 10.11 10.26 4.54
C GLU A 233 11.06 9.45 5.44
N MET A 234 11.45 8.24 5.05
CA MET A 234 12.40 7.45 5.85
C MET A 234 13.81 8.04 5.90
N SER A 235 14.13 8.92 4.95
CA SER A 235 15.45 9.57 4.82
C SER A 235 15.49 10.99 5.37
N GLU A 236 14.37 11.53 5.82
CA GLU A 236 14.23 12.93 6.25
C GLU A 236 15.02 13.24 7.53
N GLY A 237 15.51 14.50 7.65
CA GLY A 237 16.22 15.02 8.83
C GLY A 237 17.69 14.65 8.87
N GLU A 238 18.26 14.50 10.08
CA GLU A 238 19.69 14.15 10.25
C GLU A 238 19.99 12.77 9.66
N HIS A 239 21.19 12.64 9.06
CA HIS A 239 21.62 11.37 8.46
C HIS A 239 21.52 10.21 9.45
N SER A 240 20.80 9.15 9.07
CA SER A 240 20.60 7.97 9.90
C SER A 240 20.41 6.73 9.02
N ASN A 241 20.99 5.61 9.44
CA ASN A 241 20.84 4.34 8.74
C ASN A 241 19.56 3.57 9.16
N ILE A 242 18.75 4.11 10.09
CA ILE A 242 17.59 3.41 10.66
C ILE A 242 16.60 3.06 9.55
N GLY A 243 16.22 4.01 8.68
CA GLY A 243 15.29 3.77 7.58
C GLY A 243 15.77 2.65 6.65
N VAL A 244 17.05 2.67 6.26
CA VAL A 244 17.65 1.66 5.37
C VAL A 244 17.69 0.28 6.02
N ILE A 245 18.04 0.20 7.30
CA ILE A 245 18.08 -1.09 8.03
C ILE A 245 16.67 -1.68 8.11
N PHE A 246 15.67 -0.87 8.47
CA PHE A 246 14.30 -1.33 8.58
C PHE A 246 13.69 -1.64 7.21
N PHE A 247 14.06 -0.91 6.15
CA PHE A 247 13.73 -1.27 4.77
C PHE A 247 14.24 -2.69 4.45
N ALA A 248 15.50 -2.97 4.73
CA ALA A 248 16.07 -4.30 4.49
C ALA A 248 15.37 -5.39 5.31
N ILE A 249 14.97 -5.11 6.56
CA ILE A 249 14.19 -6.03 7.38
C ILE A 249 12.81 -6.29 6.76
N GLY A 250 12.06 -5.24 6.38
CA GLY A 250 10.74 -5.37 5.76
C GLY A 250 10.80 -6.13 4.44
N PHE A 251 11.74 -5.78 3.58
CA PHE A 251 11.99 -6.47 2.32
C PHE A 251 12.27 -7.96 2.52
N SER A 252 13.18 -8.29 3.44
CA SER A 252 13.56 -9.69 3.74
C SER A 252 12.40 -10.48 4.33
N LEU A 253 11.60 -9.86 5.20
CA LEU A 253 10.44 -10.49 5.79
C LEU A 253 9.40 -10.85 4.71
N MET A 254 9.06 -9.89 3.85
CA MET A 254 8.07 -10.11 2.80
C MET A 254 8.56 -11.14 1.77
N MET A 255 9.81 -11.06 1.36
CA MET A 255 10.43 -12.08 0.49
C MET A 255 10.33 -13.47 1.11
N ALA A 256 10.59 -13.59 2.41
CA ALA A 256 10.49 -14.87 3.12
C ALA A 256 9.04 -15.37 3.20
N LEU A 257 8.08 -14.49 3.46
CA LEU A 257 6.66 -14.83 3.49
C LEU A 257 6.18 -15.33 2.12
N ASP A 258 6.54 -14.63 1.05
CA ASP A 258 6.14 -14.96 -0.31
C ASP A 258 6.70 -16.34 -0.72
N VAL A 259 8.00 -16.57 -0.51
CA VAL A 259 8.65 -17.86 -0.85
C VAL A 259 8.18 -19.01 0.04
N ALA A 260 7.87 -18.74 1.33
CA ALA A 260 7.47 -19.81 2.26
C ALA A 260 5.99 -20.22 2.12
N LEU A 261 5.13 -19.32 1.69
CA LEU A 261 3.69 -19.54 1.57
C LEU A 261 3.23 -19.66 0.11
N GLY A 262 3.93 -19.02 -0.84
CA GLY A 262 3.63 -19.01 -2.27
C GLY A 262 4.07 -20.27 -2.95
#